data_bd129d1594fb01a391531856eb06723a
#
_entry.id   bd129d1594fb01a391531856eb06723a
#
_cell.length_a   1.000
_cell.length_b   1.000
_cell.length_c   1.000
_cell.angle_alpha   90.00
_cell.angle_beta   90.00
_cell.angle_gamma   90.00
#
_symmetry.space_group_name_H-M   'P 1'
#
loop_
_entity.id
_entity.type
_entity.pdbx_description
1 polymer ?
#
loop_
_entity_poly.entity_id
_entity_poly.type
_entity_poly.pdbx_seq_one_letter_code
_entity_poly.pdbx_strand_id
1 'polypeptide(L)'
;MPPGSGTPPTSPPPPGDSGGMPPDSPEDADAMRRATETRSSPHGLLLVVSGPSGVGKTTIVRRILERFDGVFSVSATTRPRTAVETDGVDYHFLDEPSFQTWIDDDRFLEYAQVFGRSWYGTPRKEIESRLAEGRLVALDIDVQGAIQIRERMPEAFGIFVLPPDDGELLRRLRARGREDEATIERRHAEATREMRVARECGVYDEFVVNDDLDRVVEETIRLVGRRLGSGRA
;
A
#
# COMPACT_ATOMS: atom_id res chain seq x y z
N MET A 1 -65.54 -12.09 -30.68
CA MET A 1 -64.16 -12.36 -31.06
C MET A 1 -63.30 -12.29 -29.81
N PRO A 2 -62.80 -13.39 -29.24
CA PRO A 2 -61.91 -13.37 -28.12
C PRO A 2 -60.43 -13.19 -28.60
N PRO A 3 -59.54 -12.56 -27.80
CA PRO A 3 -58.15 -12.37 -28.16
C PRO A 3 -57.28 -13.61 -27.91
N GLY A 4 -56.30 -13.76 -28.76
CA GLY A 4 -55.40 -14.91 -28.83
C GLY A 4 -54.48 -15.07 -27.61
N SER A 5 -54.32 -16.35 -27.30
CA SER A 5 -53.35 -16.87 -26.31
C SER A 5 -51.90 -16.77 -26.81
N GLY A 6 -51.16 -15.86 -26.24
CA GLY A 6 -49.67 -15.80 -26.44
C GLY A 6 -48.98 -16.74 -25.46
N THR A 7 -48.22 -17.67 -26.01
CA THR A 7 -47.33 -18.60 -25.28
C THR A 7 -46.18 -17.81 -24.68
N PRO A 8 -45.75 -18.05 -23.43
CA PRO A 8 -44.55 -17.38 -22.86
C PRO A 8 -43.28 -17.97 -23.46
N PRO A 9 -42.18 -17.17 -23.57
CA PRO A 9 -40.94 -17.66 -24.11
C PRO A 9 -40.25 -18.61 -23.12
N THR A 10 -39.80 -19.72 -23.67
CA THR A 10 -38.99 -20.75 -23.00
C THR A 10 -37.65 -20.17 -22.53
N SER A 11 -37.36 -20.40 -21.27
CA SER A 11 -36.05 -20.07 -20.68
C SER A 11 -34.93 -20.91 -21.33
N PRO A 12 -33.71 -20.33 -21.51
CA PRO A 12 -32.57 -21.10 -21.99
C PRO A 12 -32.12 -22.13 -20.95
N PRO A 13 -31.51 -23.24 -21.37
CA PRO A 13 -31.01 -24.28 -20.48
C PRO A 13 -29.81 -23.74 -19.67
N PRO A 14 -29.53 -24.30 -18.47
CA PRO A 14 -28.36 -23.90 -17.67
C PRO A 14 -27.04 -24.26 -18.40
N PRO A 15 -25.95 -23.49 -18.17
CA PRO A 15 -24.65 -23.80 -18.75
C PRO A 15 -24.17 -25.16 -18.20
N GLY A 16 -23.77 -26.03 -19.11
CA GLY A 16 -23.23 -27.35 -18.80
C GLY A 16 -21.97 -27.24 -17.97
N ASP A 17 -21.92 -28.05 -16.94
CA ASP A 17 -20.75 -28.31 -16.10
C ASP A 17 -19.63 -28.91 -16.97
N SER A 18 -18.68 -28.10 -17.40
CA SER A 18 -17.46 -28.59 -18.04
C SER A 18 -16.50 -29.08 -16.96
N GLY A 19 -16.82 -30.22 -16.36
CA GLY A 19 -15.89 -30.97 -15.55
C GLY A 19 -14.65 -31.29 -16.38
N GLY A 20 -13.54 -30.64 -16.06
CA GLY A 20 -12.23 -30.91 -16.65
C GLY A 20 -11.89 -32.40 -16.44
N MET A 21 -11.68 -33.12 -17.51
CA MET A 21 -11.21 -34.50 -17.50
C MET A 21 -9.84 -34.57 -16.80
N PRO A 22 -9.57 -35.55 -15.93
CA PRO A 22 -8.23 -35.74 -15.37
C PRO A 22 -7.23 -36.05 -16.50
N PRO A 23 -5.95 -35.68 -16.34
CA PRO A 23 -4.92 -35.87 -17.36
C PRO A 23 -4.75 -37.36 -17.69
N ASP A 24 -4.73 -37.69 -18.99
CA ASP A 24 -4.71 -39.06 -19.51
C ASP A 24 -3.34 -39.75 -19.38
N SER A 25 -2.26 -39.01 -18.99
CA SER A 25 -0.93 -39.63 -18.84
C SER A 25 -0.11 -38.95 -17.71
N PRO A 26 0.90 -39.65 -17.13
CA PRO A 26 1.85 -39.07 -16.20
C PRO A 26 2.62 -37.89 -16.79
N GLU A 27 2.85 -37.86 -18.10
CA GLU A 27 3.52 -36.77 -18.82
C GLU A 27 2.63 -35.52 -18.90
N ASP A 28 1.31 -35.69 -19.08
CA ASP A 28 0.36 -34.56 -19.08
C ASP A 28 0.19 -33.98 -17.67
N ALA A 29 0.22 -34.82 -16.63
CA ALA A 29 0.19 -34.42 -15.25
C ALA A 29 1.49 -33.63 -14.87
N ASP A 30 2.64 -34.03 -15.39
CA ASP A 30 3.93 -33.37 -15.17
C ASP A 30 4.03 -32.07 -15.99
N ALA A 31 3.47 -32.06 -17.23
CA ALA A 31 3.35 -30.85 -18.05
C ALA A 31 2.40 -29.84 -17.41
N MET A 32 1.30 -30.29 -16.79
CA MET A 32 0.36 -29.43 -16.07
C MET A 32 0.93 -28.91 -14.76
N ARG A 33 1.74 -29.71 -14.04
CA ARG A 33 2.52 -29.25 -12.87
C ARG A 33 3.59 -28.24 -13.29
N ARG A 34 4.35 -28.49 -14.35
CA ARG A 34 5.33 -27.53 -14.90
C ARG A 34 4.67 -26.24 -15.38
N ALA A 35 3.48 -26.31 -15.98
CA ALA A 35 2.70 -25.14 -16.37
C ALA A 35 2.17 -24.34 -15.15
N THR A 36 1.95 -25.02 -14.01
CA THR A 36 1.55 -24.37 -12.75
C THR A 36 2.77 -23.82 -11.99
N GLU A 37 3.93 -24.50 -12.10
CA GLU A 37 5.21 -24.04 -11.49
C GLU A 37 5.89 -22.92 -12.30
N THR A 38 5.52 -22.69 -13.57
CA THR A 38 6.18 -21.70 -14.45
C THR A 38 5.44 -20.35 -14.48
N ARG A 39 4.63 -20.01 -13.48
CA ARG A 39 4.06 -18.68 -13.30
C ARG A 39 4.62 -17.96 -12.06
N SER A 40 5.92 -18.07 -11.83
CA SER A 40 6.65 -17.09 -11.05
C SER A 40 7.10 -15.97 -12.00
N SER A 41 6.18 -15.13 -12.45
CA SER A 41 6.55 -13.81 -12.96
C SER A 41 7.26 -13.10 -11.82
N PRO A 42 8.36 -12.37 -12.05
CA PRO A 42 8.98 -11.55 -11.04
C PRO A 42 8.01 -10.41 -10.70
N HIS A 43 7.08 -10.69 -9.79
CA HIS A 43 6.22 -9.64 -9.27
C HIS A 43 7.08 -8.73 -8.42
N GLY A 44 7.02 -7.42 -8.67
CA GLY A 44 7.62 -6.43 -7.81
C GLY A 44 7.05 -6.53 -6.39
N LEU A 45 7.64 -5.82 -5.46
CA LEU A 45 7.18 -5.77 -4.07
C LEU A 45 6.58 -4.41 -3.76
N LEU A 46 5.33 -4.38 -3.30
CA LEU A 46 4.74 -3.18 -2.69
C LEU A 46 5.09 -3.18 -1.20
N LEU A 47 5.89 -2.22 -0.78
CA LEU A 47 6.28 -1.98 0.60
C LEU A 47 5.47 -0.82 1.17
N VAL A 48 4.72 -1.08 2.22
CA VAL A 48 4.01 -0.06 2.99
C VAL A 48 4.77 0.19 4.28
N VAL A 49 5.21 1.43 4.48
CA VAL A 49 5.87 1.85 5.71
C VAL A 49 4.99 2.88 6.42
N SER A 50 4.59 2.56 7.63
CA SER A 50 3.79 3.45 8.47
C SER A 50 4.46 3.68 9.83
N GLY A 51 3.92 4.59 10.60
CA GLY A 51 4.39 4.90 11.95
C GLY A 51 4.22 6.39 12.27
N PRO A 52 4.33 6.77 13.52
CA PRO A 52 4.03 8.12 13.95
C PRO A 52 4.97 9.17 13.34
N SER A 53 4.48 10.39 13.27
CA SER A 53 5.29 11.51 12.80
C SER A 53 6.55 11.67 13.65
N GLY A 54 7.70 11.81 13.01
CA GLY A 54 8.99 11.98 13.70
C GLY A 54 9.72 10.69 14.01
N VAL A 55 9.16 9.52 13.73
CA VAL A 55 9.79 8.23 14.02
C VAL A 55 10.96 7.87 13.08
N GLY A 56 11.17 8.61 11.97
CA GLY A 56 12.29 8.37 11.06
C GLY A 56 11.96 7.63 9.77
N LYS A 57 10.69 7.41 9.45
CA LYS A 57 10.22 6.69 8.23
C LYS A 57 10.91 7.13 6.96
N THR A 58 10.92 8.42 6.67
CA THR A 58 11.47 8.97 5.42
C THR A 58 12.93 8.57 5.20
N THR A 59 13.75 8.56 6.27
CA THR A 59 15.14 8.12 6.17
C THR A 59 15.25 6.62 5.92
N ILE A 60 14.45 5.82 6.62
CA ILE A 60 14.40 4.36 6.46
C ILE A 60 13.98 4.02 5.03
N VAL A 61 12.87 4.58 4.55
CA VAL A 61 12.36 4.35 3.19
C VAL A 61 13.41 4.72 2.13
N ARG A 62 14.03 5.89 2.24
CA ARG A 62 15.07 6.32 1.30
C ARG A 62 16.22 5.31 1.23
N ARG A 63 16.75 4.85 2.37
CA ARG A 63 17.85 3.88 2.42
C ARG A 63 17.46 2.51 1.83
N ILE A 64 16.20 2.08 2.03
CA ILE A 64 15.67 0.87 1.41
C ILE A 64 15.64 1.02 -0.11
N LEU A 65 15.09 2.14 -0.60
CA LEU A 65 14.99 2.40 -2.04
C LEU A 65 16.37 2.49 -2.71
N GLU A 66 17.34 3.16 -2.07
CA GLU A 66 18.73 3.20 -2.52
C GLU A 66 19.35 1.79 -2.60
N ARG A 67 19.07 0.92 -1.61
CA ARG A 67 19.64 -0.44 -1.55
C ARG A 67 19.11 -1.39 -2.61
N PHE A 68 17.84 -1.27 -2.98
CA PHE A 68 17.13 -2.18 -3.88
C PHE A 68 16.76 -1.58 -5.24
N ASP A 69 17.29 -0.39 -5.57
CA ASP A 69 16.89 0.37 -6.77
C ASP A 69 15.37 0.50 -6.90
N GLY A 70 14.72 0.73 -5.75
CA GLY A 70 13.29 0.87 -5.65
C GLY A 70 12.80 2.27 -6.05
N VAL A 71 11.49 2.43 -6.13
CA VAL A 71 10.86 3.71 -6.44
C VAL A 71 9.91 4.13 -5.31
N PHE A 72 9.86 5.43 -5.03
CA PHE A 72 8.87 6.02 -4.15
C PHE A 72 7.61 6.33 -4.95
N SER A 73 6.44 6.04 -4.40
CA SER A 73 5.18 6.40 -5.04
C SER A 73 4.87 7.89 -4.87
N VAL A 74 4.56 8.55 -5.96
CA VAL A 74 4.10 9.95 -5.94
C VAL A 74 2.59 9.97 -5.68
N SER A 75 2.19 10.49 -4.52
CA SER A 75 0.77 10.60 -4.15
C SER A 75 0.09 11.77 -4.87
N ALA A 76 -1.22 11.68 -5.07
CA ALA A 76 -2.05 12.81 -5.46
C ALA A 76 -2.56 13.58 -4.22
N THR A 77 -2.78 14.89 -4.36
CA THR A 77 -3.33 15.71 -3.27
C THR A 77 -4.14 16.89 -3.80
N THR A 78 -5.14 17.31 -3.02
CA THR A 78 -5.89 18.57 -3.26
C THR A 78 -5.29 19.76 -2.51
N ARG A 79 -4.21 19.55 -1.73
CA ARG A 79 -3.49 20.64 -1.10
C ARG A 79 -2.86 21.55 -2.17
N PRO A 80 -2.99 22.88 -2.02
CA PRO A 80 -2.30 23.80 -2.92
C PRO A 80 -0.78 23.54 -2.95
N ARG A 81 -0.21 23.54 -4.16
CA ARG A 81 1.22 23.41 -4.39
C ARG A 81 1.97 24.61 -3.82
N THR A 82 3.08 24.39 -3.15
CA THR A 82 4.00 25.45 -2.75
C THR A 82 4.95 25.83 -3.89
N ALA A 83 5.63 26.98 -3.76
CA ALA A 83 6.52 27.48 -4.81
C ALA A 83 7.76 26.59 -5.07
N VAL A 84 8.13 25.74 -4.11
CA VAL A 84 9.32 24.88 -4.20
C VAL A 84 8.98 23.45 -4.65
N GLU A 85 7.72 23.09 -4.73
CA GLU A 85 7.26 21.77 -5.14
C GLU A 85 7.02 21.68 -6.64
N THR A 86 7.24 20.51 -7.23
CA THR A 86 7.04 20.22 -8.63
C THR A 86 5.92 19.19 -8.81
N ASP A 87 4.93 19.53 -9.67
CA ASP A 87 3.84 18.62 -10.01
C ASP A 87 4.37 17.35 -10.71
N GLY A 88 3.83 16.19 -10.32
CA GLY A 88 4.27 14.90 -10.82
C GLY A 88 5.60 14.39 -10.24
N VAL A 89 6.25 15.17 -9.37
CA VAL A 89 7.51 14.79 -8.68
C VAL A 89 7.29 14.71 -7.17
N ASP A 90 6.82 15.80 -6.56
CA ASP A 90 6.51 15.82 -5.13
C ASP A 90 5.11 15.26 -4.86
N TYR A 91 4.14 15.69 -5.65
CA TYR A 91 2.76 15.23 -5.67
C TYR A 91 2.15 15.42 -7.06
N HIS A 92 1.07 14.70 -7.37
CA HIS A 92 0.11 15.06 -8.39
C HIS A 92 -0.89 16.03 -7.77
N PHE A 93 -0.78 17.33 -8.08
CA PHE A 93 -1.67 18.35 -7.52
C PHE A 93 -2.96 18.42 -8.31
N LEU A 94 -4.07 18.04 -7.68
CA LEU A 94 -5.41 18.01 -8.27
C LEU A 94 -6.31 19.03 -7.58
N ASP A 95 -7.30 19.54 -8.29
CA ASP A 95 -8.45 20.17 -7.65
C ASP A 95 -9.42 19.14 -7.06
N GLU A 96 -10.30 19.55 -6.18
CA GLU A 96 -11.26 18.63 -5.53
C GLU A 96 -12.16 17.88 -6.54
N PRO A 97 -12.74 18.54 -7.59
CA PRO A 97 -13.53 17.83 -8.59
C PRO A 97 -12.74 16.73 -9.33
N SER A 98 -11.49 17.02 -9.71
CA SER A 98 -10.62 16.03 -10.36
C SER A 98 -10.26 14.88 -9.42
N PHE A 99 -10.00 15.18 -8.15
CA PHE A 99 -9.73 14.14 -7.14
C PHE A 99 -10.95 13.25 -6.93
N GLN A 100 -12.16 13.84 -6.84
CA GLN A 100 -13.39 13.07 -6.74
C GLN A 100 -13.62 12.18 -7.96
N THR A 101 -13.36 12.70 -9.17
CA THR A 101 -13.42 11.89 -10.40
C THR A 101 -12.46 10.69 -10.32
N TRP A 102 -11.26 10.88 -9.77
CA TRP A 102 -10.32 9.76 -9.59
C TRP A 102 -10.80 8.73 -8.58
N ILE A 103 -11.54 9.14 -7.54
CA ILE A 103 -12.20 8.21 -6.60
C ILE A 103 -13.27 7.41 -7.34
N ASP A 104 -14.17 8.09 -8.06
CA ASP A 104 -15.31 7.47 -8.75
C ASP A 104 -14.85 6.49 -9.86
N ASP A 105 -13.72 6.78 -10.49
CA ASP A 105 -13.07 5.95 -11.51
C ASP A 105 -12.18 4.81 -10.90
N ASP A 106 -12.16 4.62 -9.58
CA ASP A 106 -11.32 3.65 -8.84
C ASP A 106 -9.81 3.76 -9.19
N ARG A 107 -9.33 4.99 -9.39
CA ARG A 107 -7.93 5.25 -9.78
C ARG A 107 -6.96 5.28 -8.61
N PHE A 108 -7.45 5.21 -7.37
CA PHE A 108 -6.63 5.15 -6.17
C PHE A 108 -6.57 3.75 -5.56
N LEU A 109 -5.41 3.38 -5.03
CA LEU A 109 -5.24 2.22 -4.14
C LEU A 109 -5.68 2.52 -2.72
N GLU A 110 -5.45 3.74 -2.26
CA GLU A 110 -5.95 4.29 -1.00
C GLU A 110 -6.15 5.79 -1.15
N TYR A 111 -7.02 6.35 -0.35
CA TYR A 111 -7.19 7.79 -0.23
C TYR A 111 -7.76 8.15 1.14
N ALA A 112 -7.38 9.33 1.64
CA ALA A 112 -7.86 9.85 2.91
C ALA A 112 -7.91 11.38 2.90
N GLN A 113 -8.82 11.94 3.69
CA GLN A 113 -8.84 13.36 3.97
C GLN A 113 -8.04 13.66 5.24
N VAL A 114 -6.96 14.38 5.11
CA VAL A 114 -6.07 14.71 6.21
C VAL A 114 -6.51 16.00 6.89
N PHE A 115 -6.71 15.96 8.21
CA PHE A 115 -7.19 17.08 9.06
C PHE A 115 -8.48 17.75 8.56
N GLY A 116 -9.33 17.03 7.83
CA GLY A 116 -10.58 17.56 7.27
C GLY A 116 -10.37 18.70 6.26
N ARG A 117 -9.20 18.82 5.64
CA ARG A 117 -8.85 19.92 4.74
C ARG A 117 -8.49 19.48 3.34
N SER A 118 -7.50 18.60 3.20
CA SER A 118 -6.98 18.20 1.89
C SER A 118 -7.03 16.68 1.74
N TRP A 119 -7.35 16.25 0.55
CA TRP A 119 -7.31 14.85 0.17
C TRP A 119 -5.90 14.46 -0.24
N TYR A 120 -5.55 13.22 0.08
CA TYR A 120 -4.34 12.54 -0.38
C TYR A 120 -4.72 11.15 -0.86
N GLY A 121 -4.03 10.64 -1.88
CA GLY A 121 -4.30 9.29 -2.36
C GLY A 121 -3.15 8.76 -3.20
N THR A 122 -3.01 7.44 -3.24
CA THR A 122 -1.98 6.72 -3.97
C THR A 122 -2.52 6.25 -5.31
N PRO A 123 -1.99 6.75 -6.46
CA PRO A 123 -2.47 6.37 -7.79
C PRO A 123 -2.21 4.90 -8.10
N ARG A 124 -3.27 4.13 -8.43
CA ARG A 124 -3.23 2.68 -8.70
C ARG A 124 -2.33 2.31 -9.88
N LYS A 125 -2.56 2.95 -11.02
CA LYS A 125 -1.94 2.58 -12.31
C LYS A 125 -0.42 2.64 -12.28
N GLU A 126 0.13 3.65 -11.60
CA GLU A 126 1.59 3.81 -11.50
C GLU A 126 2.20 2.68 -10.66
N ILE A 127 1.58 2.34 -9.53
CA ILE A 127 2.02 1.24 -8.66
C ILE A 127 1.99 -0.08 -9.44
N GLU A 128 0.86 -0.41 -10.06
CA GLU A 128 0.69 -1.66 -10.81
C GLU A 128 1.71 -1.77 -11.95
N SER A 129 1.99 -0.68 -12.68
CA SER A 129 3.00 -0.66 -13.72
C SER A 129 4.40 -0.98 -13.18
N ARG A 130 4.81 -0.34 -12.08
CA ARG A 130 6.13 -0.57 -11.48
C ARG A 130 6.28 -1.98 -10.89
N LEU A 131 5.22 -2.50 -10.28
CA LEU A 131 5.20 -3.87 -9.80
C LEU A 131 5.30 -4.89 -10.95
N ALA A 132 4.62 -4.64 -12.07
CA ALA A 132 4.72 -5.48 -13.27
C ALA A 132 6.13 -5.48 -13.89
N GLU A 133 6.90 -4.39 -13.71
CA GLU A 133 8.31 -4.29 -14.07
C GLU A 133 9.24 -5.05 -13.08
N GLY A 134 8.69 -5.68 -12.05
CA GLY A 134 9.46 -6.38 -11.02
C GLY A 134 10.13 -5.46 -9.99
N ARG A 135 9.70 -4.19 -9.88
CA ARG A 135 10.32 -3.19 -9.03
C ARG A 135 9.80 -3.23 -7.58
N LEU A 136 10.65 -2.82 -6.66
CA LEU A 136 10.23 -2.43 -5.31
C LEU A 136 9.58 -1.05 -5.37
N VAL A 137 8.33 -0.96 -4.89
CA VAL A 137 7.61 0.32 -4.75
C VAL A 137 7.35 0.55 -3.27
N ALA A 138 7.72 1.73 -2.73
CA ALA A 138 7.47 2.06 -1.34
C ALA A 138 6.42 3.18 -1.19
N LEU A 139 5.54 2.98 -0.22
CA LEU A 139 4.55 3.96 0.27
C LEU A 139 4.92 4.39 1.69
N ASP A 140 4.86 5.69 1.99
CA ASP A 140 4.88 6.25 3.35
C ASP A 140 3.49 6.81 3.63
N ILE A 141 2.62 6.01 4.25
CA ILE A 141 1.20 6.29 4.48
C ILE A 141 0.82 6.01 5.93
N ASP A 142 -0.31 6.55 6.37
CA ASP A 142 -0.85 6.28 7.71
C ASP A 142 -1.53 4.90 7.81
N VAL A 143 -1.99 4.56 9.02
CA VAL A 143 -2.64 3.25 9.28
C VAL A 143 -3.93 3.08 8.47
N GLN A 144 -4.70 4.14 8.23
CA GLN A 144 -5.94 4.05 7.47
C GLN A 144 -5.67 3.75 5.99
N GLY A 145 -4.65 4.38 5.41
CA GLY A 145 -4.18 4.05 4.07
C GLY A 145 -3.64 2.63 3.99
N ALA A 146 -2.87 2.18 4.99
CA ALA A 146 -2.34 0.82 5.04
C ALA A 146 -3.44 -0.25 5.08
N ILE A 147 -4.55 0.01 5.80
CA ILE A 147 -5.71 -0.89 5.82
C ILE A 147 -6.32 -1.00 4.41
N GLN A 148 -6.56 0.12 3.72
CA GLN A 148 -7.09 0.12 2.36
C GLN A 148 -6.15 -0.58 1.37
N ILE A 149 -4.83 -0.37 1.50
CA ILE A 149 -3.84 -1.09 0.68
C ILE A 149 -3.93 -2.59 0.90
N ARG A 150 -3.99 -3.05 2.15
CA ARG A 150 -4.07 -4.50 2.47
C ARG A 150 -5.32 -5.14 1.91
N GLU A 151 -6.46 -4.44 1.91
CA GLU A 151 -7.72 -4.93 1.33
C GLU A 151 -7.63 -5.08 -0.19
N ARG A 152 -6.98 -4.14 -0.88
CA ARG A 152 -6.88 -4.10 -2.34
C ARG A 152 -5.68 -4.85 -2.92
N MET A 153 -4.62 -4.94 -2.14
CA MET A 153 -3.35 -5.61 -2.48
C MET A 153 -2.87 -6.47 -1.30
N PRO A 154 -3.46 -7.66 -1.08
CA PRO A 154 -3.15 -8.52 0.07
C PRO A 154 -1.69 -8.93 0.19
N GLU A 155 -0.96 -8.96 -0.94
CA GLU A 155 0.47 -9.31 -1.01
C GLU A 155 1.41 -8.16 -0.61
N ALA A 156 0.89 -6.95 -0.37
CA ALA A 156 1.70 -5.82 0.09
C ALA A 156 2.41 -6.17 1.40
N PHE A 157 3.68 -5.78 1.53
CA PHE A 157 4.47 -6.01 2.73
C PHE A 157 4.42 -4.78 3.63
N GLY A 158 3.77 -4.91 4.77
CA GLY A 158 3.54 -3.83 5.73
C GLY A 158 4.57 -3.82 6.85
N ILE A 159 5.25 -2.70 7.04
CA ILE A 159 6.17 -2.45 8.17
C ILE A 159 5.69 -1.24 8.95
N PHE A 160 5.53 -1.40 10.26
CA PHE A 160 5.24 -0.29 11.15
C PHE A 160 6.48 0.08 11.98
N VAL A 161 6.90 1.35 11.90
CA VAL A 161 8.06 1.87 12.63
C VAL A 161 7.60 2.46 13.96
N LEU A 162 8.12 1.93 15.05
CA LEU A 162 7.84 2.39 16.42
C LEU A 162 8.98 3.26 16.96
N PRO A 163 8.71 4.25 17.78
CA PRO A 163 9.72 4.86 18.65
C PRO A 163 10.12 3.86 19.74
N PRO A 164 11.31 4.01 20.37
CA PRO A 164 11.73 3.14 21.47
C PRO A 164 10.81 3.25 22.70
N ASP A 165 10.35 4.45 22.98
CA ASP A 165 9.38 4.74 24.02
C ASP A 165 8.63 6.06 23.73
N ASP A 166 7.63 6.33 24.56
CA ASP A 166 6.74 7.50 24.46
C ASP A 166 7.48 8.83 24.72
N GLY A 167 8.44 8.82 25.64
CA GLY A 167 9.26 9.98 25.99
C GLY A 167 10.18 10.40 24.84
N GLU A 168 10.79 9.44 24.16
CA GLU A 168 11.61 9.67 22.99
C GLU A 168 10.78 10.23 21.83
N LEU A 169 9.56 9.72 21.60
CA LEU A 169 8.66 10.28 20.60
C LEU A 169 8.35 11.76 20.90
N LEU A 170 7.99 12.06 22.13
CA LEU A 170 7.69 13.45 22.55
C LEU A 170 8.93 14.35 22.38
N ARG A 171 10.12 13.86 22.77
CA ARG A 171 11.38 14.57 22.57
C ARG A 171 11.64 14.89 21.09
N ARG A 172 11.42 13.91 20.19
CA ARG A 172 11.58 14.07 18.73
C ARG A 172 10.58 15.08 18.14
N LEU A 173 9.34 15.07 18.62
CA LEU A 173 8.33 16.05 18.20
C LEU A 173 8.74 17.47 18.60
N ARG A 174 9.20 17.68 19.84
CA ARG A 174 9.70 18.97 20.35
C ARG A 174 10.96 19.46 19.61
N ALA A 175 11.90 18.57 19.32
CA ALA A 175 13.16 18.90 18.66
C ALA A 175 12.99 19.49 17.24
N ARG A 176 11.84 19.31 16.59
CA ARG A 176 11.54 19.95 15.30
C ARG A 176 11.34 21.46 15.38
N GLY A 177 11.04 22.01 16.57
CA GLY A 177 11.08 23.44 16.88
C GLY A 177 10.12 24.33 16.06
N ARG A 178 9.10 23.75 15.41
CA ARG A 178 8.23 24.47 14.49
C ARG A 178 6.80 24.67 15.01
N GLU A 179 6.48 24.11 16.17
CA GLU A 179 5.11 24.00 16.67
C GLU A 179 5.05 24.42 18.15
N ASP A 180 3.89 24.92 18.57
CA ASP A 180 3.60 25.19 19.96
C ASP A 180 3.30 23.90 20.76
N GLU A 181 3.38 23.98 22.08
CA GLU A 181 3.21 22.81 22.95
C GLU A 181 1.83 22.15 22.78
N ALA A 182 0.76 22.92 22.58
CA ALA A 182 -0.58 22.38 22.35
C ALA A 182 -0.67 21.55 21.06
N THR A 183 0.04 21.97 20.01
CA THR A 183 0.16 21.21 18.77
C THR A 183 0.98 19.93 18.97
N ILE A 184 2.06 20.00 19.73
CA ILE A 184 2.91 18.84 20.08
C ILE A 184 2.10 17.80 20.87
N GLU A 185 1.36 18.22 21.90
CA GLU A 185 0.50 17.32 22.68
C GLU A 185 -0.56 16.64 21.83
N ARG A 186 -1.22 17.37 20.93
CA ARG A 186 -2.20 16.79 20.01
C ARG A 186 -1.55 15.75 19.11
N ARG A 187 -0.39 16.04 18.51
CA ARG A 187 0.34 15.09 17.65
C ARG A 187 0.81 13.85 18.41
N HIS A 188 1.22 14.04 19.66
CA HIS A 188 1.59 12.91 20.51
C HIS A 188 0.39 12.01 20.82
N ALA A 189 -0.77 12.59 21.13
CA ALA A 189 -2.00 11.84 21.32
C ALA A 189 -2.46 11.10 20.03
N GLU A 190 -2.32 11.74 18.86
CA GLU A 190 -2.57 11.11 17.57
C GLU A 190 -1.63 9.93 17.31
N ALA A 191 -0.33 10.11 17.57
CA ALA A 191 0.69 9.08 17.43
C ALA A 191 0.43 7.86 18.33
N THR A 192 0.04 8.10 19.58
CA THR A 192 -0.32 7.03 20.54
C THR A 192 -1.55 6.24 20.04
N ARG A 193 -2.55 6.93 19.49
CA ARG A 193 -3.71 6.29 18.89
C ARG A 193 -3.33 5.49 17.65
N GLU A 194 -2.52 6.05 16.76
CA GLU A 194 -2.02 5.40 15.55
C GLU A 194 -1.28 4.09 15.89
N MET A 195 -0.35 4.13 16.85
CA MET A 195 0.39 2.94 17.31
C MET A 195 -0.52 1.85 17.89
N ARG A 196 -1.60 2.24 18.57
CA ARG A 196 -2.59 1.28 19.08
C ARG A 196 -3.34 0.62 17.93
N VAL A 197 -3.90 1.42 17.02
CA VAL A 197 -4.64 0.90 15.86
C VAL A 197 -3.75 0.00 15.01
N ALA A 198 -2.49 0.36 14.81
CA ALA A 198 -1.53 -0.44 14.05
C ALA A 198 -1.33 -1.85 14.64
N ARG A 199 -1.31 -1.97 15.97
CA ARG A 199 -1.18 -3.29 16.64
C ARG A 199 -2.45 -4.13 16.55
N GLU A 200 -3.61 -3.50 16.45
CA GLU A 200 -4.91 -4.17 16.47
C GLU A 200 -5.42 -4.52 15.06
N CYS A 201 -5.03 -3.77 14.03
CA CYS A 201 -5.61 -3.89 12.69
C CYS A 201 -5.13 -5.11 11.88
N GLY A 202 -4.00 -5.72 12.25
CA GLY A 202 -3.49 -6.94 11.60
C GLY A 202 -2.97 -6.77 10.17
N VAL A 203 -2.73 -5.52 9.70
CA VAL A 203 -2.27 -5.25 8.33
C VAL A 203 -0.76 -5.13 8.18
N TYR A 204 -0.02 -5.09 9.29
CA TYR A 204 1.43 -5.03 9.28
C TYR A 204 2.03 -6.41 9.51
N ASP A 205 2.98 -6.77 8.66
CA ASP A 205 3.72 -8.04 8.77
C ASP A 205 4.83 -7.93 9.81
N GLU A 206 5.41 -6.71 9.98
CA GLU A 206 6.53 -6.48 10.89
C GLU A 206 6.39 -5.15 11.65
N PHE A 207 6.88 -5.16 12.90
CA PHE A 207 7.04 -3.98 13.73
C PHE A 207 8.51 -3.79 14.05
N VAL A 208 9.08 -2.63 13.68
CA VAL A 208 10.50 -2.32 13.93
C VAL A 208 10.62 -1.11 14.87
N VAL A 209 11.55 -1.17 15.80
CA VAL A 209 11.78 -0.08 16.77
C VAL A 209 12.97 0.75 16.35
N ASN A 210 12.77 2.05 16.13
CA ASN A 210 13.83 2.99 15.79
C ASN A 210 14.43 3.62 17.06
N ASP A 211 15.20 2.85 17.78
CA ASP A 211 16.09 3.30 18.85
C ASP A 211 17.45 3.79 18.31
N ASP A 212 17.98 3.10 17.28
CA ASP A 212 19.16 3.46 16.52
C ASP A 212 18.84 3.39 15.03
N LEU A 213 19.09 4.49 14.30
CA LEU A 213 18.69 4.62 12.91
C LEU A 213 19.41 3.65 11.98
N ASP A 214 20.71 3.46 12.16
CA ASP A 214 21.49 2.58 11.27
C ASP A 214 21.12 1.12 11.51
N ARG A 215 20.91 0.74 12.77
CA ARG A 215 20.43 -0.60 13.14
C ARG A 215 19.07 -0.92 12.54
N VAL A 216 18.08 -0.02 12.67
CA VAL A 216 16.73 -0.26 12.15
C VAL A 216 16.70 -0.25 10.63
N VAL A 217 17.55 0.54 9.97
CA VAL A 217 17.72 0.52 8.51
C VAL A 217 18.24 -0.84 8.05
N GLU A 218 19.30 -1.37 8.69
CA GLU A 218 19.84 -2.69 8.34
C GLU A 218 18.82 -3.82 8.62
N GLU A 219 18.08 -3.74 9.71
CA GLU A 219 17.02 -4.68 10.04
C GLU A 219 15.92 -4.67 8.96
N THR A 220 15.45 -3.48 8.58
CA THR A 220 14.40 -3.31 7.57
C THR A 220 14.88 -3.76 6.18
N ILE A 221 16.13 -3.47 5.80
CA ILE A 221 16.73 -3.97 4.57
C ILE A 221 16.75 -5.51 4.55
N ARG A 222 17.09 -6.17 5.66
CA ARG A 222 17.06 -7.64 5.74
C ARG A 222 15.64 -8.21 5.61
N LEU A 223 14.64 -7.54 6.23
CA LEU A 223 13.22 -7.92 6.13
C LEU A 223 12.74 -7.85 4.66
N VAL A 224 12.95 -6.70 4.02
CA VAL A 224 12.59 -6.48 2.60
C VAL A 224 13.34 -7.46 1.68
N GLY A 225 14.64 -7.70 1.92
CA GLY A 225 15.44 -8.63 1.15
C GLY A 225 14.93 -10.08 1.23
N ARG A 226 14.51 -10.53 2.41
CA ARG A 226 13.85 -11.85 2.57
C ARG A 226 12.55 -11.92 1.77
N ARG A 227 11.72 -10.90 1.84
CA ARG A 227 10.44 -10.88 1.12
C ARG A 227 10.63 -10.90 -0.39
N LEU A 228 11.59 -10.14 -0.93
CA LEU A 228 11.98 -10.16 -2.34
C LEU A 228 12.59 -11.51 -2.76
N GLY A 229 13.39 -12.15 -1.88
CA GLY A 229 14.00 -13.47 -2.12
C GLY A 229 12.98 -14.60 -2.10
N SER A 230 11.96 -14.54 -1.25
CA SER A 230 10.90 -15.54 -1.16
C SER A 230 9.97 -15.55 -2.38
N GLY A 231 9.89 -14.45 -3.13
CA GLY A 231 9.15 -14.37 -4.39
C GLY A 231 9.92 -14.85 -5.62
N ARG A 232 11.19 -15.29 -5.45
CA ARG A 232 12.08 -15.79 -6.51
C ARG A 232 12.36 -17.30 -6.43
N ALA A 233 11.70 -18.00 -5.49
CA ALA A 233 11.87 -19.46 -5.30
C ALA A 233 10.74 -20.24 -5.95
#